data_68237d5f5a4253ffaa74105fcc965857
#
_entry.id   68237d5f5a4253ffaa74105fcc965857
#
_cell.length_a   1.000
_cell.length_b   1.000
_cell.length_c   1.000
_cell.angle_alpha   90.00
_cell.angle_beta   90.00
_cell.angle_gamma   90.00
#
_symmetry.space_group_name_H-M   'P 1'
#
loop_
_entity.id
_entity.type
_entity.pdbx_description
1 polymer ?
#
loop_
_entity_poly.entity_id
_entity_poly.type
_entity_poly.pdbx_seq_one_letter_code
_entity_poly.pdbx_strand_id
1 'polypeptide(L)'
;MHEADSVLATGGSFEDYRRWAEPRVDALNHALEGLPRERVRYHVCWGSWHGPHVYDPPLRDQVDLLLAVNAGEYSIEQANPRHEHEWRVWEDVKLPEGKKLIPGVVTHHTNVVEHPELVAQRIVRLANVVGRDNVIGGTDCGFAQGAMIQRVHEEIQWAKLRALAEGAQLASRELWGAKAAA
;
A
#
# COMPACT_ATOMS: atom_id res chain seq x y z
N MET A 1 7.14 -8.71 -3.59
CA MET A 1 7.35 -9.14 -2.20
C MET A 1 6.98 -10.59 -1.92
N HIS A 2 6.02 -11.17 -2.63
CA HIS A 2 5.73 -12.61 -2.55
C HIS A 2 6.98 -13.50 -2.71
N GLU A 3 7.95 -13.10 -3.52
CA GLU A 3 9.22 -13.83 -3.66
C GLU A 3 10.11 -13.77 -2.40
N ALA A 4 9.98 -12.71 -1.58
CA ALA A 4 10.71 -12.65 -0.31
C ALA A 4 10.23 -13.74 0.64
N ASP A 5 8.90 -13.93 0.76
CA ASP A 5 8.31 -15.02 1.53
C ASP A 5 8.82 -16.38 1.03
N SER A 6 8.86 -16.59 -0.28
CA SER A 6 9.37 -17.82 -0.90
C SER A 6 10.85 -18.07 -0.59
N VAL A 7 11.70 -17.06 -0.71
CA VAL A 7 13.15 -17.16 -0.41
C VAL A 7 13.36 -17.49 1.07
N LEU A 8 12.69 -16.78 1.98
CA LEU A 8 12.83 -16.99 3.42
C LEU A 8 12.26 -18.33 3.87
N ALA A 9 11.12 -18.76 3.32
CA ALA A 9 10.50 -20.06 3.63
C ALA A 9 11.38 -21.24 3.19
N THR A 10 12.22 -21.08 2.18
CA THR A 10 13.17 -22.11 1.70
C THR A 10 14.54 -22.06 2.38
N GLY A 11 14.70 -21.23 3.41
CA GLY A 11 15.93 -21.11 4.19
C GLY A 11 16.95 -20.11 3.62
N GLY A 12 16.57 -19.32 2.62
CA GLY A 12 17.36 -18.21 2.12
C GLY A 12 17.34 -17.01 3.10
N SER A 13 18.26 -16.09 2.93
CA SER A 13 18.35 -14.88 3.71
C SER A 13 17.61 -13.71 3.05
N PHE A 14 17.36 -12.64 3.83
CA PHE A 14 16.83 -11.39 3.27
C PHE A 14 17.82 -10.75 2.27
N GLU A 15 19.11 -10.94 2.45
CA GLU A 15 20.14 -10.50 1.50
C GLU A 15 20.03 -11.24 0.16
N ASP A 16 19.69 -12.54 0.17
CA ASP A 16 19.42 -13.29 -1.05
C ASP A 16 18.20 -12.72 -1.81
N TYR A 17 17.16 -12.35 -1.07
CA TYR A 17 16.01 -11.67 -1.65
C TYR A 17 16.41 -10.30 -2.25
N ARG A 18 17.20 -9.48 -1.56
CA ARG A 18 17.64 -8.18 -2.07
C ARG A 18 18.43 -8.33 -3.36
N ARG A 19 19.38 -9.24 -3.42
CA ARG A 19 20.14 -9.54 -4.65
C ARG A 19 19.26 -9.99 -5.81
N TRP A 20 18.15 -10.64 -5.51
CA TRP A 20 17.14 -10.99 -6.51
C TRP A 20 16.30 -9.79 -6.92
N ALA A 21 15.94 -8.90 -5.99
CA ALA A 21 15.03 -7.79 -6.22
C ALA A 21 15.68 -6.60 -6.96
N GLU A 22 16.92 -6.25 -6.61
CA GLU A 22 17.62 -5.08 -7.15
C GLU A 22 17.69 -5.06 -8.69
N PRO A 23 18.12 -6.12 -9.39
CA PRO A 23 18.13 -6.11 -10.86
C PRO A 23 16.73 -5.97 -11.49
N ARG A 24 15.68 -6.32 -10.76
CA ARG A 24 14.29 -6.18 -11.23
C ARG A 24 13.78 -4.76 -11.08
N VAL A 25 14.22 -4.07 -10.04
CA VAL A 25 13.99 -2.61 -9.90
C VAL A 25 14.69 -1.88 -11.05
N ASP A 26 15.93 -2.24 -11.36
CA ASP A 26 16.68 -1.65 -12.48
C ASP A 26 15.99 -1.91 -13.82
N ALA A 27 15.57 -3.14 -14.07
CA ALA A 27 14.84 -3.49 -15.30
C ALA A 27 13.50 -2.77 -15.41
N LEU A 28 12.77 -2.62 -14.29
CA LEU A 28 11.53 -1.84 -14.25
C LEU A 28 11.80 -0.37 -14.54
N ASN A 29 12.82 0.22 -13.92
CA ASN A 29 13.19 1.61 -14.16
C ASN A 29 13.62 1.85 -15.61
N HIS A 30 14.35 0.91 -16.22
CA HIS A 30 14.66 0.97 -17.65
C HIS A 30 13.38 0.93 -18.51
N ALA A 31 12.42 0.09 -18.18
CA ALA A 31 11.14 0.03 -18.88
C ALA A 31 10.27 1.30 -18.71
N LEU A 32 10.50 2.07 -17.64
CA LEU A 32 9.80 3.33 -17.34
C LEU A 32 10.50 4.55 -17.96
N GLU A 33 11.65 4.39 -18.63
CA GLU A 33 12.36 5.49 -19.26
C GLU A 33 11.47 6.24 -20.26
N GLY A 34 11.50 7.58 -20.18
CA GLY A 34 10.70 8.44 -21.05
C GLY A 34 9.21 8.57 -20.65
N LEU A 35 8.73 7.83 -19.65
CA LEU A 35 7.38 8.00 -19.12
C LEU A 35 7.37 9.08 -18.02
N PRO A 36 6.38 10.00 -18.02
CA PRO A 36 6.20 10.94 -16.93
C PRO A 36 5.91 10.18 -15.64
N ARG A 37 6.77 10.34 -14.63
CA ARG A 37 6.67 9.60 -13.35
C ARG A 37 5.34 9.80 -12.63
N GLU A 38 4.72 10.97 -12.75
CA GLU A 38 3.42 11.30 -12.19
C GLU A 38 2.26 10.49 -12.79
N ARG A 39 2.49 9.79 -13.89
CA ARG A 39 1.55 8.85 -14.51
C ARG A 39 1.81 7.39 -14.13
N VAL A 40 2.83 7.14 -13.32
CA VAL A 40 3.23 5.81 -12.91
C VAL A 40 2.85 5.59 -11.45
N ARG A 41 1.99 4.62 -11.21
CA ARG A 41 1.66 4.11 -9.88
C ARG A 41 2.29 2.74 -9.70
N TYR A 42 3.10 2.59 -8.69
CA TYR A 42 3.72 1.32 -8.33
C TYR A 42 3.01 0.69 -7.14
N HIS A 43 2.53 -0.54 -7.31
CA HIS A 43 1.87 -1.28 -6.24
C HIS A 43 2.78 -2.36 -5.67
N VAL A 44 2.81 -2.45 -4.35
CA VAL A 44 3.54 -3.46 -3.60
C VAL A 44 2.62 -4.09 -2.56
N CYS A 45 2.57 -5.42 -2.57
CA CYS A 45 1.88 -6.21 -1.56
C CYS A 45 2.73 -7.43 -1.16
N TRP A 46 2.39 -8.03 -0.03
CA TRP A 46 3.04 -9.25 0.44
C TRP A 46 2.44 -10.53 -0.13
N GLY A 47 1.47 -10.40 -1.02
CA GLY A 47 0.74 -11.50 -1.63
C GLY A 47 -0.67 -11.64 -1.07
N SER A 48 -1.57 -12.15 -1.89
CA SER A 48 -3.01 -12.22 -1.57
C SER A 48 -3.50 -13.64 -1.39
N TRP A 49 -2.62 -14.60 -1.13
CA TRP A 49 -3.02 -15.98 -0.89
C TRP A 49 -3.56 -16.18 0.53
N HIS A 50 -4.42 -17.19 0.74
CA HIS A 50 -5.01 -17.51 2.05
C HIS A 50 -4.19 -18.58 2.79
N GLY A 51 -2.96 -18.27 3.06
CA GLY A 51 -2.09 -19.10 3.86
C GLY A 51 -1.42 -18.30 4.98
N PRO A 52 -0.60 -18.93 5.81
CA PRO A 52 0.09 -18.25 6.88
C PRO A 52 1.18 -17.32 6.31
N HIS A 53 1.00 -16.03 6.47
CA HIS A 53 1.98 -14.99 6.15
C HIS A 53 2.99 -14.83 7.30
N VAL A 54 3.85 -15.82 7.51
CA VAL A 54 4.79 -15.83 8.65
C VAL A 54 6.20 -15.36 8.28
N TYR A 55 6.51 -15.27 7.00
CA TYR A 55 7.81 -14.85 6.47
C TYR A 55 7.78 -13.50 5.76
N ASP A 56 6.69 -12.76 5.87
CA ASP A 56 6.59 -11.42 5.28
C ASP A 56 7.72 -10.53 5.81
N PRO A 57 8.61 -10.02 4.95
CA PRO A 57 9.67 -9.12 5.40
C PRO A 57 9.07 -7.78 5.86
N PRO A 58 9.59 -7.17 6.92
CA PRO A 58 9.15 -5.86 7.37
C PRO A 58 9.31 -4.80 6.27
N LEU A 59 8.36 -3.84 6.20
CA LEU A 59 8.46 -2.73 5.26
C LEU A 59 9.76 -1.93 5.45
N ARG A 60 10.21 -1.78 6.70
CA ARG A 60 11.46 -1.07 7.04
C ARG A 60 12.67 -1.60 6.28
N ASP A 61 12.73 -2.91 6.07
CA ASP A 61 13.90 -3.57 5.47
C ASP A 61 13.94 -3.45 3.94
N GLN A 62 12.83 -3.01 3.32
CA GLN A 62 12.66 -2.98 1.86
C GLN A 62 12.08 -1.67 1.32
N VAL A 63 11.83 -0.69 2.17
CA VAL A 63 11.25 0.60 1.75
C VAL A 63 12.17 1.37 0.78
N ASP A 64 13.47 1.18 0.88
CA ASP A 64 14.45 1.73 -0.04
C ASP A 64 14.31 1.14 -1.46
N LEU A 65 14.10 -0.17 -1.58
CA LEU A 65 13.81 -0.82 -2.86
C LEU A 65 12.48 -0.31 -3.46
N LEU A 66 11.46 -0.14 -2.61
CA LEU A 66 10.19 0.45 -3.01
C LEU A 66 10.40 1.85 -3.61
N LEU A 67 11.11 2.71 -2.88
CA LEU A 67 11.34 4.10 -3.26
C LEU A 67 12.33 4.27 -4.41
N ALA A 68 13.16 3.26 -4.70
CA ALA A 68 14.05 3.21 -5.85
C ALA A 68 13.34 3.08 -7.19
N VAL A 69 12.09 2.57 -7.20
CA VAL A 69 11.27 2.53 -8.42
C VAL A 69 10.92 3.95 -8.86
N ASN A 70 11.10 4.27 -10.14
CA ASN A 70 10.82 5.59 -10.71
C ASN A 70 9.32 5.81 -10.94
N ALA A 71 8.53 5.80 -9.87
CA ALA A 71 7.11 6.08 -9.87
C ALA A 71 6.81 7.40 -9.15
N GLY A 72 5.69 8.03 -9.46
CA GLY A 72 5.17 9.19 -8.73
C GLY A 72 4.31 8.82 -7.53
N GLU A 73 3.72 7.61 -7.56
CA GLU A 73 2.82 7.15 -6.53
C GLU A 73 3.15 5.71 -6.11
N TYR A 74 3.12 5.45 -4.80
CA TYR A 74 3.39 4.12 -4.23
C TYR A 74 2.17 3.62 -3.47
N SER A 75 1.58 2.53 -3.96
CA SER A 75 0.45 1.85 -3.30
C SER A 75 0.97 0.67 -2.50
N ILE A 76 0.69 0.66 -1.20
CA ILE A 76 1.20 -0.36 -0.27
C ILE A 76 0.11 -0.85 0.69
N GLU A 77 0.19 -2.09 1.11
CA GLU A 77 -0.70 -2.65 2.12
C GLU A 77 -0.42 -2.04 3.49
N GLN A 78 -1.42 -1.40 4.12
CA GLN A 78 -1.32 -0.84 5.47
C GLN A 78 -2.66 -0.90 6.25
N ALA A 79 -3.65 -1.66 5.79
CA ALA A 79 -4.92 -1.84 6.51
C ALA A 79 -5.04 -3.19 7.20
N ASN A 80 -4.32 -4.21 6.75
CA ASN A 80 -4.41 -5.52 7.36
C ASN A 80 -3.61 -5.60 8.69
N PRO A 81 -4.04 -6.45 9.64
CA PRO A 81 -3.42 -6.51 10.98
C PRO A 81 -1.93 -6.85 10.99
N ARG A 82 -1.39 -7.45 9.92
CA ARG A 82 0.04 -7.79 9.82
C ARG A 82 0.90 -6.55 9.57
N HIS A 83 0.39 -5.62 8.76
CA HIS A 83 1.16 -4.50 8.22
C HIS A 83 0.67 -3.13 8.68
N GLU A 84 -0.49 -3.03 9.35
CA GLU A 84 -1.03 -1.74 9.79
C GLU A 84 -0.07 -0.96 10.69
N HIS A 85 0.69 -1.64 11.54
CA HIS A 85 1.65 -1.01 12.44
C HIS A 85 2.85 -0.37 11.71
N GLU A 86 3.11 -0.75 10.47
CA GLU A 86 4.26 -0.32 9.67
C GLU A 86 4.14 1.11 9.14
N TRP A 87 3.02 1.80 9.37
CA TRP A 87 2.93 3.24 9.13
C TRP A 87 4.04 4.03 9.82
N ARG A 88 4.60 3.49 10.92
CA ARG A 88 5.71 4.07 11.67
C ARG A 88 7.03 4.13 10.90
N VAL A 89 7.16 3.33 9.85
CA VAL A 89 8.34 3.40 8.97
C VAL A 89 8.49 4.81 8.38
N TRP A 90 7.36 5.46 8.10
CA TRP A 90 7.33 6.80 7.53
C TRP A 90 7.67 7.92 8.53
N GLU A 91 7.76 7.62 9.85
CA GLU A 91 8.30 8.57 10.84
C GLU A 91 9.81 8.77 10.66
N ASP A 92 10.51 7.72 10.22
CA ASP A 92 11.98 7.71 10.05
C ASP A 92 12.39 7.85 8.57
N VAL A 93 11.57 7.36 7.64
CA VAL A 93 11.86 7.35 6.20
C VAL A 93 11.12 8.49 5.53
N LYS A 94 11.88 9.43 4.96
CA LYS A 94 11.31 10.54 4.21
C LYS A 94 10.77 10.07 2.86
N LEU A 95 9.49 10.38 2.61
CA LEU A 95 8.94 10.26 1.27
C LEU A 95 9.64 11.29 0.35
N PRO A 96 10.24 10.88 -0.78
CA PRO A 96 10.93 11.80 -1.67
C PRO A 96 9.99 12.89 -2.22
N GLU A 97 10.54 14.07 -2.47
CA GLU A 97 9.78 15.21 -2.97
C GLU A 97 9.02 14.91 -4.26
N GLY A 98 7.77 15.34 -4.32
CA GLY A 98 6.86 15.13 -5.46
C GLY A 98 6.33 13.71 -5.60
N LYS A 99 6.61 12.82 -4.64
CA LYS A 99 6.04 11.47 -4.59
C LYS A 99 4.86 11.41 -3.64
N LYS A 100 3.92 10.50 -3.92
CA LYS A 100 2.73 10.28 -3.09
C LYS A 100 2.66 8.86 -2.58
N LEU A 101 2.11 8.71 -1.39
CA LEU A 101 1.81 7.45 -0.76
C LEU A 101 0.33 7.13 -0.92
N ILE A 102 0.03 5.91 -1.36
CA ILE A 102 -1.33 5.36 -1.42
C ILE A 102 -1.41 4.19 -0.44
N PRO A 103 -1.55 4.48 0.86
CA PRO A 103 -1.70 3.41 1.83
C PRO A 103 -3.02 2.68 1.63
N GLY A 104 -3.01 1.37 1.78
CA GLY A 104 -4.22 0.63 2.03
C GLY A 104 -4.83 1.09 3.35
N VAL A 105 -6.07 1.55 3.31
CA VAL A 105 -6.86 1.93 4.49
C VAL A 105 -8.11 1.07 4.63
N VAL A 106 -8.32 0.20 3.64
CA VAL A 106 -9.35 -0.83 3.57
C VAL A 106 -8.68 -2.13 3.12
N THR A 107 -8.94 -3.22 3.85
CA THR A 107 -8.41 -4.55 3.50
C THR A 107 -9.11 -5.11 2.26
N HIS A 108 -8.42 -5.93 1.48
CA HIS A 108 -8.97 -6.51 0.25
C HIS A 108 -9.47 -7.96 0.38
N HIS A 109 -9.18 -8.64 1.48
CA HIS A 109 -9.39 -10.08 1.60
C HIS A 109 -10.25 -10.52 2.79
N THR A 110 -10.85 -9.58 3.52
CA THR A 110 -11.76 -9.89 4.63
C THR A 110 -13.20 -9.47 4.33
N ASN A 111 -14.16 -10.17 4.94
CA ASN A 111 -15.59 -9.84 4.82
C ASN A 111 -16.02 -8.71 5.78
N VAL A 112 -15.11 -8.18 6.58
CA VAL A 112 -15.39 -7.06 7.48
C VAL A 112 -15.28 -5.76 6.69
N VAL A 113 -16.36 -4.99 6.67
CA VAL A 113 -16.38 -3.65 6.09
C VAL A 113 -15.88 -2.67 7.15
N GLU A 114 -14.84 -1.93 6.83
CA GLU A 114 -14.26 -0.93 7.71
C GLU A 114 -15.22 0.23 7.94
N HIS A 115 -15.27 0.74 9.18
CA HIS A 115 -16.05 1.93 9.48
C HIS A 115 -15.38 3.17 8.84
N PRO A 116 -16.14 4.10 8.23
CA PRO A 116 -15.56 5.29 7.60
C PRO A 116 -14.67 6.15 8.51
N GLU A 117 -15.00 6.24 9.80
CA GLU A 117 -14.16 6.95 10.77
C GLU A 117 -12.79 6.27 10.98
N LEU A 118 -12.73 4.92 10.98
CA LEU A 118 -11.47 4.20 11.04
C LEU A 118 -10.62 4.47 9.79
N VAL A 119 -11.26 4.47 8.62
CA VAL A 119 -10.61 4.83 7.36
C VAL A 119 -10.04 6.25 7.43
N ALA A 120 -10.82 7.22 7.93
CA ALA A 120 -10.36 8.59 8.12
C ALA A 120 -9.17 8.68 9.07
N GLN A 121 -9.22 8.01 10.22
CA GLN A 121 -8.11 7.96 11.19
C GLN A 121 -6.81 7.42 10.56
N ARG A 122 -6.89 6.40 9.73
CA ARG A 122 -5.75 5.83 9.02
C ARG A 122 -5.14 6.83 8.04
N ILE A 123 -5.96 7.53 7.27
CA ILE A 123 -5.52 8.58 6.32
C ILE A 123 -4.89 9.75 7.07
N VAL A 124 -5.56 10.30 8.08
CA VAL A 124 -5.08 11.45 8.86
C VAL A 124 -3.77 11.14 9.55
N ARG A 125 -3.64 9.94 10.14
CA ARG A 125 -2.39 9.49 10.77
C ARG A 125 -1.21 9.57 9.80
N LEU A 126 -1.35 9.04 8.59
CA LEU A 126 -0.29 9.10 7.59
C LEU A 126 -0.08 10.50 7.02
N ALA A 127 -1.15 11.26 6.82
CA ALA A 127 -1.06 12.66 6.38
C ALA A 127 -0.27 13.53 7.34
N ASN A 128 -0.36 13.26 8.65
CA ASN A 128 0.42 13.97 9.67
C ASN A 128 1.93 13.60 9.64
N VAL A 129 2.28 12.44 9.09
CA VAL A 129 3.67 11.97 9.00
C VAL A 129 4.32 12.39 7.69
N VAL A 130 3.66 12.13 6.54
CA VAL A 130 4.27 12.37 5.21
C VAL A 130 3.79 13.64 4.53
N GLY A 131 2.90 14.41 5.18
CA GLY A 131 2.25 15.58 4.62
C GLY A 131 0.91 15.27 3.95
N ARG A 132 -0.10 16.08 4.23
CA ARG A 132 -1.49 15.85 3.78
C ARG A 132 -1.67 15.83 2.26
N ASP A 133 -0.84 16.58 1.53
CA ASP A 133 -0.88 16.65 0.07
C ASP A 133 -0.24 15.40 -0.59
N ASN A 134 0.43 14.57 0.19
CA ASN A 134 1.17 13.40 -0.25
C ASN A 134 0.47 12.07 0.03
N VAL A 135 -0.77 12.07 0.53
CA VAL A 135 -1.53 10.85 0.86
C VAL A 135 -2.79 10.72 0.02
N ILE A 136 -3.00 9.54 -0.53
CA ILE A 136 -4.23 9.15 -1.24
C ILE A 136 -4.75 7.86 -0.59
N GLY A 137 -5.97 7.85 -0.07
CA GLY A 137 -6.55 6.62 0.49
C GLY A 137 -6.76 5.56 -0.59
N GLY A 138 -6.34 4.32 -0.31
CA GLY A 138 -6.49 3.18 -1.21
C GLY A 138 -6.96 1.91 -0.51
N THR A 139 -7.09 0.84 -1.27
CA THR A 139 -7.23 -0.53 -0.74
C THR A 139 -5.87 -1.18 -0.62
N ASP A 140 -5.72 -2.15 0.27
CA ASP A 140 -4.46 -2.91 0.41
C ASP A 140 -4.02 -3.50 -0.93
N CYS A 141 -4.95 -4.15 -1.63
CA CYS A 141 -4.74 -4.72 -2.96
C CYS A 141 -6.08 -4.74 -3.72
N GLY A 142 -6.08 -5.24 -4.94
CA GLY A 142 -7.33 -5.46 -5.70
C GLY A 142 -8.15 -6.62 -5.13
N PHE A 143 -9.48 -6.56 -5.28
CA PHE A 143 -10.39 -7.62 -4.82
C PHE A 143 -10.37 -8.87 -5.72
N ALA A 144 -9.96 -8.74 -6.98
CA ALA A 144 -9.83 -9.84 -7.91
C ALA A 144 -8.51 -10.59 -7.69
N GLN A 145 -8.56 -11.65 -6.93
CA GLN A 145 -7.40 -12.45 -6.53
C GLN A 145 -7.01 -13.52 -7.56
N GLY A 146 -7.84 -13.75 -8.55
CA GLY A 146 -7.63 -14.69 -9.65
C GLY A 146 -8.89 -14.84 -10.50
N ALA A 147 -8.73 -15.33 -11.73
CA ALA A 147 -9.80 -15.35 -12.73
C ALA A 147 -11.08 -16.10 -12.31
N MET A 148 -10.96 -17.08 -11.41
CA MET A 148 -12.07 -17.94 -10.95
C MET A 148 -12.22 -17.96 -9.42
N ILE A 149 -11.56 -17.05 -8.72
CA ILE A 149 -11.52 -17.02 -7.26
C ILE A 149 -12.13 -15.73 -6.76
N GLN A 150 -13.34 -15.79 -6.24
CA GLN A 150 -14.00 -14.71 -5.53
C GLN A 150 -13.87 -14.97 -4.02
N ARG A 151 -12.98 -14.27 -3.33
CA ARG A 151 -12.76 -14.41 -1.88
C ARG A 151 -13.68 -13.54 -1.05
N VAL A 152 -14.03 -12.37 -1.57
CA VAL A 152 -14.91 -11.41 -0.93
C VAL A 152 -16.11 -11.21 -1.84
N HIS A 153 -17.31 -11.35 -1.31
CA HIS A 153 -18.55 -11.15 -2.06
C HIS A 153 -18.59 -9.72 -2.65
N GLU A 154 -19.12 -9.58 -3.86
CA GLU A 154 -19.13 -8.31 -4.59
C GLU A 154 -19.81 -7.16 -3.83
N GLU A 155 -20.92 -7.44 -3.13
CA GLU A 155 -21.61 -6.44 -2.31
C GLU A 155 -20.74 -5.93 -1.15
N ILE A 156 -19.90 -6.80 -0.57
CA ILE A 156 -18.94 -6.45 0.46
C ILE A 156 -17.82 -5.58 -0.16
N GLN A 157 -17.33 -5.92 -1.36
CA GLN A 157 -16.35 -5.12 -2.07
C GLN A 157 -16.87 -3.69 -2.29
N TRP A 158 -18.10 -3.56 -2.79
CA TRP A 158 -18.73 -2.24 -2.98
C TRP A 158 -18.97 -1.49 -1.67
N ALA A 159 -19.35 -2.21 -0.59
CA ALA A 159 -19.48 -1.61 0.73
C ALA A 159 -18.14 -1.08 1.25
N LYS A 160 -17.05 -1.82 1.06
CA LYS A 160 -15.69 -1.38 1.41
C LYS A 160 -15.26 -0.14 0.61
N LEU A 161 -15.55 -0.09 -0.69
CA LEU A 161 -15.25 1.08 -1.52
C LEU A 161 -16.08 2.31 -1.12
N ARG A 162 -17.33 2.12 -0.70
CA ARG A 162 -18.12 3.22 -0.11
C ARG A 162 -17.52 3.71 1.20
N ALA A 163 -17.15 2.79 2.09
CA ALA A 163 -16.47 3.15 3.35
C ALA A 163 -15.15 3.91 3.12
N LEU A 164 -14.38 3.50 2.09
CA LEU A 164 -13.19 4.20 1.65
C LEU A 164 -13.51 5.64 1.22
N ALA A 165 -14.51 5.82 0.35
CA ALA A 165 -14.90 7.13 -0.15
C ALA A 165 -15.41 8.05 0.97
N GLU A 166 -16.27 7.55 1.85
CA GLU A 166 -16.80 8.29 3.01
C GLU A 166 -15.68 8.65 3.99
N GLY A 167 -14.79 7.72 4.29
CA GLY A 167 -13.64 7.95 5.17
C GLY A 167 -12.65 8.96 4.59
N ALA A 168 -12.40 8.91 3.29
CA ALA A 168 -11.57 9.91 2.61
C ALA A 168 -12.18 11.31 2.66
N GLN A 169 -13.52 11.44 2.56
CA GLN A 169 -14.22 12.72 2.73
C GLN A 169 -14.11 13.23 4.17
N LEU A 170 -14.23 12.34 5.18
CA LEU A 170 -14.03 12.70 6.58
C LEU A 170 -12.61 13.21 6.83
N ALA A 171 -11.60 12.46 6.38
CA ALA A 171 -10.20 12.86 6.48
C ALA A 171 -9.93 14.20 5.78
N SER A 172 -10.48 14.41 4.58
CA SER A 172 -10.32 15.67 3.85
C SER A 172 -10.94 16.84 4.61
N ARG A 173 -12.10 16.68 5.22
CA ARG A 173 -12.70 17.73 6.06
C ARG A 173 -11.85 18.06 7.29
N GLU A 174 -11.23 17.06 7.90
CA GLU A 174 -10.33 17.26 9.04
C GLU A 174 -9.05 17.98 8.63
N LEU A 175 -8.42 17.58 7.52
CA LEU A 175 -7.12 18.07 7.08
C LEU A 175 -7.17 19.45 6.40
N TRP A 176 -8.26 19.79 5.73
CA TRP A 176 -8.41 21.04 4.96
C TRP A 176 -9.58 21.93 5.40
N GLY A 177 -10.43 21.46 6.31
CA GLY A 177 -11.66 22.13 6.74
C GLY A 177 -12.86 21.87 5.83
N ALA A 178 -14.05 22.19 6.32
CA ALA A 178 -15.33 21.82 5.68
C ALA A 178 -15.55 22.36 4.25
N LYS A 179 -14.79 23.37 3.81
CA LYS A 179 -14.92 23.98 2.47
C LYS A 179 -14.15 23.23 1.36
N ALA A 180 -13.23 22.35 1.71
CA ALA A 180 -12.37 21.67 0.73
C ALA A 180 -12.88 20.28 0.32
N ALA A 181 -13.98 19.82 0.90
CA ALA A 181 -14.51 18.46 0.73
C ALA A 181 -15.75 18.40 -0.20
N ALA A 182 -16.00 19.46 -0.97
CA ALA A 182 -17.13 19.54 -1.92
C ALA A 182 -16.69 19.27 -3.36
#